data_6e28c6c15f97abc62d918d235b5f32af
#
_entry.id   6e28c6c15f97abc62d918d235b5f32af
#
_cell.length_a   1.000
_cell.length_b   1.000
_cell.length_c   1.000
_cell.angle_alpha   90.00
_cell.angle_beta   90.00
_cell.angle_gamma   90.00
#
_symmetry.space_group_name_H-M   'P 1'
#
loop_
_entity.id
_entity.type
_entity.pdbx_description
1 polymer ?
#
loop_
_entity_poly.entity_id
_entity_poly.type
_entity_poly.pdbx_seq_one_letter_code
_entity_poly.pdbx_strand_id
1 'polypeptide(L)'
;MARLDVQIAITRLEAARASEAVGRAAAARSRESRRIVRDRYESGLTDAAMLLRSADAMQQADVQQITARVNVLTATATLQRAIGRP
;
A
#
# COMPACT_ATOMS: atom_id res chain seq x y z
N MET A 1 21.92 -18.91 -15.59
CA MET A 1 21.08 -17.83 -16.04
C MET A 1 19.69 -17.88 -15.48
N ALA A 2 18.93 -18.92 -15.81
CA ALA A 2 17.56 -19.04 -15.29
C ALA A 2 17.50 -19.07 -13.77
N ARG A 3 18.47 -19.74 -13.12
CA ARG A 3 18.50 -19.84 -11.66
C ARG A 3 18.70 -18.46 -10.99
N LEU A 4 19.60 -17.65 -11.53
CA LEU A 4 19.83 -16.31 -10.99
C LEU A 4 18.60 -15.42 -11.22
N ASP A 5 17.99 -15.51 -12.39
CA ASP A 5 16.77 -14.74 -12.70
C ASP A 5 15.63 -15.12 -11.77
N VAL A 6 15.49 -16.41 -11.45
CA VAL A 6 14.46 -16.89 -10.54
C VAL A 6 14.71 -16.36 -9.12
N GLN A 7 15.98 -16.39 -8.66
CA GLN A 7 16.30 -15.88 -7.33
C GLN A 7 16.03 -14.39 -7.21
N ILE A 8 16.38 -13.61 -8.21
CA ILE A 8 16.10 -12.18 -8.23
C ILE A 8 14.58 -11.94 -8.20
N ALA A 9 13.84 -12.70 -9.01
CA ALA A 9 12.39 -12.57 -9.07
C ALA A 9 11.73 -12.92 -7.74
N ILE A 10 12.22 -13.95 -7.05
CA ILE A 10 11.72 -14.34 -5.73
C ILE A 10 11.97 -13.22 -4.72
N THR A 11 13.17 -12.66 -4.71
CA THR A 11 13.52 -11.58 -3.81
C THR A 11 12.64 -10.35 -4.04
N ARG A 12 12.39 -10.01 -5.30
CA ARG A 12 11.52 -8.89 -5.65
C ARG A 12 10.08 -9.14 -5.22
N LEU A 13 9.60 -10.37 -5.37
CA LEU A 13 8.25 -10.71 -4.94
C LEU A 13 8.11 -10.62 -3.42
N GLU A 14 9.10 -11.12 -2.68
CA GLU A 14 9.09 -11.01 -1.22
C GLU A 14 9.09 -9.54 -0.77
N ALA A 15 9.92 -8.70 -1.41
CA ALA A 15 9.95 -7.27 -1.10
C ALA A 15 8.62 -6.61 -1.43
N ALA A 16 8.00 -6.97 -2.56
CA ALA A 16 6.71 -6.41 -2.95
C ALA A 16 5.61 -6.79 -1.95
N ARG A 17 5.61 -8.03 -1.48
CA ARG A 17 4.64 -8.50 -0.47
C ARG A 17 4.83 -7.78 0.85
N ALA A 18 6.07 -7.55 1.27
CA ALA A 18 6.36 -6.79 2.48
C ALA A 18 5.85 -5.36 2.37
N SER A 19 6.07 -4.71 1.22
CA SER A 19 5.57 -3.36 0.97
C SER A 19 4.04 -3.31 0.97
N GLU A 20 3.39 -4.35 0.42
CA GLU A 20 1.93 -4.41 0.43
C GLU A 20 1.40 -4.50 1.85
N ALA A 21 2.01 -5.31 2.70
CA ALA A 21 1.59 -5.44 4.10
C ALA A 21 1.74 -4.12 4.84
N VAL A 22 2.85 -3.41 4.64
CA VAL A 22 3.08 -2.09 5.23
C VAL A 22 2.04 -1.09 4.71
N GLY A 23 1.77 -1.09 3.41
CA GLY A 23 0.78 -0.20 2.80
C GLY A 23 -0.63 -0.45 3.33
N ARG A 24 -1.00 -1.72 3.51
CA ARG A 24 -2.30 -2.08 4.07
C ARG A 24 -2.45 -1.57 5.49
N ALA A 25 -1.43 -1.75 6.32
CA ALA A 25 -1.44 -1.26 7.70
C ALA A 25 -1.51 0.26 7.75
N ALA A 26 -0.76 0.95 6.88
CA ALA A 26 -0.78 2.41 6.80
C ALA A 26 -2.15 2.93 6.39
N ALA A 27 -2.81 2.27 5.42
CA ALA A 27 -4.15 2.66 4.99
C ALA A 27 -5.17 2.49 6.12
N ALA A 28 -5.08 1.40 6.88
CA ALA A 28 -5.96 1.18 8.02
C ALA A 28 -5.77 2.26 9.10
N ARG A 29 -4.52 2.63 9.40
CA ARG A 29 -4.24 3.70 10.36
C ARG A 29 -4.77 5.04 9.87
N SER A 30 -4.63 5.35 8.58
CA SER A 30 -5.15 6.60 8.01
C SER A 30 -6.66 6.68 8.10
N ARG A 31 -7.37 5.59 7.86
CA ARG A 31 -8.83 5.56 7.98
C ARG A 31 -9.27 5.81 9.40
N GLU A 32 -8.60 5.19 10.36
CA GLU A 32 -8.91 5.38 11.77
C GLU A 32 -8.60 6.81 12.22
N SER A 33 -7.48 7.36 11.77
CA SER A 33 -7.13 8.75 12.06
C SER A 33 -8.17 9.72 11.49
N ARG A 34 -8.61 9.47 10.25
CA ARG A 34 -9.66 10.31 9.63
C ARG A 34 -10.95 10.24 10.42
N ARG A 35 -11.33 9.05 10.87
CA ARG A 35 -12.55 8.88 11.66
C ARG A 35 -12.49 9.71 12.94
N ILE A 36 -11.35 9.66 13.64
CA ILE A 36 -11.16 10.42 14.87
C ILE A 36 -11.23 11.92 14.60
N VAL A 37 -10.56 12.40 13.55
CA VAL A 37 -10.55 13.81 13.19
C VAL A 37 -11.97 14.29 12.82
N ARG A 38 -12.71 13.47 12.06
CA ARG A 38 -14.09 13.81 11.70
C ARG A 38 -14.98 13.91 12.94
N ASP A 39 -14.85 12.97 13.88
CA ASP A 39 -15.63 13.02 15.11
C ASP A 39 -15.31 14.28 15.92
N ARG A 40 -14.03 14.67 15.98
CA ARG A 40 -13.62 15.90 16.64
C ARG A 40 -14.16 17.13 15.94
N TYR A 41 -14.17 17.12 14.62
CA TYR A 41 -14.71 18.23 13.85
C TYR A 41 -16.20 18.39 14.12
N GLU A 42 -16.96 17.32 14.12
CA GLU A 42 -18.39 17.33 14.41
C GLU A 42 -18.68 17.81 15.83
N SER A 43 -17.76 17.58 16.74
CA SER A 43 -17.86 18.03 18.14
C SER A 43 -17.29 19.42 18.36
N GLY A 44 -16.79 20.07 17.33
CA GLY A 44 -16.21 21.41 17.44
C GLY A 44 -14.83 21.47 18.03
N LEU A 45 -14.13 20.31 18.14
CA LEU A 45 -12.83 20.22 18.78
C LEU A 45 -11.65 20.40 17.80
N THR A 46 -11.92 20.49 16.50
CA THR A 46 -10.90 20.76 15.50
C THR A 46 -11.52 21.53 14.34
N ASP A 47 -10.70 22.00 13.40
CA ASP A 47 -11.16 22.84 12.30
C ASP A 47 -11.24 22.06 10.96
N ALA A 48 -11.80 22.72 9.95
CA ALA A 48 -11.99 22.14 8.63
C ALA A 48 -10.64 21.85 7.94
N ALA A 49 -9.60 22.63 8.23
CA ALA A 49 -8.28 22.39 7.64
C ALA A 49 -7.71 21.04 8.08
N MET A 50 -7.88 20.68 9.35
CA MET A 50 -7.44 19.40 9.88
C MET A 50 -8.25 18.25 9.25
N LEU A 51 -9.56 18.45 9.07
CA LEU A 51 -10.41 17.47 8.42
C LEU A 51 -9.94 17.20 6.98
N LEU A 52 -9.64 18.26 6.23
CA LEU A 52 -9.14 18.13 4.86
C LEU A 52 -7.79 17.43 4.81
N ARG A 53 -6.88 17.76 5.74
CA ARG A 53 -5.56 17.09 5.80
C ARG A 53 -5.70 15.60 6.06
N SER A 54 -6.61 15.22 6.95
CA SER A 54 -6.81 13.79 7.24
C SER A 54 -7.40 13.05 6.05
N ALA A 55 -8.29 13.71 5.29
CA ALA A 55 -8.85 13.14 4.06
C ALA A 55 -7.77 12.96 2.99
N ASP A 56 -6.89 13.94 2.82
CA ASP A 56 -5.79 13.86 1.87
C ASP A 56 -4.81 12.74 2.25
N ALA A 57 -4.49 12.63 3.54
CA ALA A 57 -3.59 11.58 4.03
C ALA A 57 -4.18 10.19 3.77
N MET A 58 -5.49 10.03 3.97
CA MET A 58 -6.17 8.77 3.69
C MET A 58 -6.12 8.43 2.21
N GLN A 59 -6.36 9.43 1.34
CA GLN A 59 -6.31 9.22 -0.10
C GLN A 59 -4.92 8.81 -0.54
N GLN A 60 -3.87 9.46 -0.04
CA GLN A 60 -2.49 9.10 -0.36
C GLN A 60 -2.17 7.68 0.09
N ALA A 61 -2.61 7.29 1.29
CA ALA A 61 -2.39 5.95 1.80
C ALA A 61 -3.11 4.90 0.94
N ASP A 62 -4.32 5.20 0.48
CA ASP A 62 -5.06 4.29 -0.41
C ASP A 62 -4.35 4.13 -1.75
N VAL A 63 -3.83 5.21 -2.33
CA VAL A 63 -3.08 5.14 -3.58
C VAL A 63 -1.81 4.31 -3.40
N GLN A 64 -1.09 4.50 -2.31
CA GLN A 64 0.11 3.73 -2.02
C GLN A 64 -0.20 2.24 -1.84
N GLN A 65 -1.33 1.91 -1.22
CA GLN A 65 -1.76 0.54 -1.06
C GLN A 65 -2.05 -0.12 -2.41
N ILE A 66 -2.75 0.60 -3.30
CA ILE A 66 -3.05 0.12 -4.64
C ILE A 66 -1.76 -0.10 -5.43
N THR A 67 -0.83 0.86 -5.36
CA THR A 67 0.46 0.74 -6.03
C THR A 67 1.24 -0.48 -5.54
N ALA A 68 1.26 -0.70 -4.23
CA ALA A 68 1.95 -1.86 -3.65
C ALA A 68 1.31 -3.17 -4.12
N ARG A 69 -0.02 -3.20 -4.22
CA ARG A 69 -0.74 -4.37 -4.71
C ARG A 69 -0.41 -4.67 -6.17
N VAL A 70 -0.37 -3.62 -7.01
CA VAL A 70 0.03 -3.76 -8.42
C VAL A 70 1.46 -4.29 -8.52
N ASN A 71 2.36 -3.81 -7.67
CA ASN A 71 3.75 -4.28 -7.65
C ASN A 71 3.85 -5.77 -7.32
N VAL A 72 3.00 -6.28 -6.41
CA VAL A 72 2.94 -7.72 -6.12
C VAL A 72 2.51 -8.49 -7.36
N LEU A 73 1.48 -8.01 -8.06
CA LEU A 73 1.00 -8.67 -9.28
C LEU A 73 2.08 -8.67 -10.36
N THR A 74 2.79 -7.57 -10.54
CA THR A 74 3.88 -7.45 -11.50
C THR A 74 5.03 -8.39 -11.15
N ALA A 75 5.41 -8.43 -9.87
CA ALA A 75 6.49 -9.30 -9.41
C ALA A 75 6.11 -10.78 -9.56
N THR A 76 4.86 -11.13 -9.32
CA THR A 76 4.36 -12.49 -9.51
C THR A 76 4.45 -12.89 -10.99
N ALA A 77 4.02 -11.99 -11.90
CA ALA A 77 4.09 -12.26 -13.32
C ALA A 77 5.54 -12.42 -13.79
N THR A 78 6.44 -11.59 -13.27
CA THR A 78 7.87 -11.69 -13.60
C THR A 78 8.45 -13.01 -13.13
N LEU A 79 8.09 -13.45 -11.93
CA LEU A 79 8.54 -14.73 -11.42
C LEU A 79 8.03 -15.89 -12.27
N GLN A 80 6.77 -15.86 -12.67
CA GLN A 80 6.19 -16.90 -13.52
C GLN A 80 6.92 -17.00 -14.84
N ARG A 81 7.28 -15.86 -15.44
CA ARG A 81 8.08 -15.86 -16.68
C ARG A 81 9.48 -16.39 -16.44
N ALA A 82 10.10 -16.05 -15.32
CA ALA A 82 11.45 -16.50 -15.01
C ALA A 82 11.53 -18.01 -14.85
N ILE A 83 10.46 -18.65 -14.37
CA ILE A 83 10.42 -20.12 -14.23
C ILE A 83 9.85 -20.80 -15.49
N GLY A 84 9.62 -20.05 -16.56
CA GLY A 84 9.22 -20.59 -17.84
C GLY A 84 7.75 -20.95 -17.98
N ARG A 85 6.88 -20.43 -17.15
CA ARG A 85 5.44 -20.65 -17.28
C ARG A 85 4.81 -19.56 -18.14
N PRO A 86 3.91 -19.95 -19.06
CA PRO A 86 3.19 -18.97 -19.86
C PRO A 86 2.21 -18.11 -19.06
#